data_1a2dd00eb6bac1ced91b7c95f46ed5d2
#
_entry.id   1a2dd00eb6bac1ced91b7c95f46ed5d2
#
_cell.length_a   1.000
_cell.length_b   1.000
_cell.length_c   1.000
_cell.angle_alpha   90.00
_cell.angle_beta   90.00
_cell.angle_gamma   90.00
#
_symmetry.space_group_name_H-M   'P 1'
#
loop_
_entity.id
_entity.type
_entity.pdbx_description
1 polymer ?
#
loop_
_entity_poly.entity_id
_entity_poly.type
_entity_poly.pdbx_seq_one_letter_code
_entity_poly.pdbx_strand_id
1 'polypeptide(L)'
;MVTTNVTLCGRELENPIIPASGTFGYGYEFAELYDINCLGTFSFKGTTLHPRTGNAQPRIAEAPGGMLNAVGLQNPGVDAVIAEELPKLQRVFRKPVMANVSGFSIEEYVEVCRRLDVCGQVGWLEVNISCPNVHGGGMSFGTDPKAAAAVTRAVKDAVQKPVIVKLSPNVTSIADIARACEDAGADAVSLINTVLGMRIDLRGKKPLLANKTGGMSGPAIFPLAVRMVWQVYEAVRIPIIGMGGVRTAEDVLELMLAGATAVEVGAANLVDPFACRDLVNDLPRVMEHYHIKNLNDIIGGAHHG
;
A
#
# COMPACT_ATOMS: atom_id res chain seq x y z
N MET A 1 -0.31 -16.73 -25.61
CA MET A 1 -0.84 -16.65 -24.23
C MET A 1 0.23 -15.95 -23.38
N VAL A 2 -0.12 -14.91 -22.68
CA VAL A 2 0.80 -14.18 -21.80
C VAL A 2 0.76 -14.74 -20.39
N THR A 3 1.82 -14.51 -19.60
CA THR A 3 1.96 -14.95 -18.21
C THR A 3 1.90 -13.73 -17.29
N THR A 4 0.84 -13.66 -16.47
CA THR A 4 0.57 -12.52 -15.58
C THR A 4 0.95 -12.80 -14.12
N ASN A 5 1.26 -14.06 -13.77
CA ASN A 5 1.65 -14.41 -12.40
C ASN A 5 3.02 -13.84 -12.04
N VAL A 6 3.13 -13.42 -10.78
CA VAL A 6 4.36 -12.90 -10.17
C VAL A 6 4.59 -13.56 -8.81
N THR A 7 5.82 -13.54 -8.32
CA THR A 7 6.16 -14.09 -6.99
C THR A 7 6.48 -12.96 -6.03
N LEU A 8 5.74 -12.89 -4.92
CA LEU A 8 5.96 -11.91 -3.85
C LEU A 8 6.32 -12.63 -2.54
N CYS A 9 7.54 -12.41 -2.05
CA CYS A 9 8.06 -13.03 -0.82
C CYS A 9 7.81 -14.55 -0.77
N GLY A 10 8.13 -15.26 -1.87
CA GLY A 10 8.00 -16.71 -1.99
C GLY A 10 6.58 -17.23 -2.22
N ARG A 11 5.59 -16.39 -2.39
CA ARG A 11 4.20 -16.75 -2.73
C ARG A 11 3.86 -16.31 -4.14
N GLU A 12 3.26 -17.20 -4.91
CA GLU A 12 2.77 -16.88 -6.25
C GLU A 12 1.44 -16.12 -6.16
N LEU A 13 1.33 -15.04 -6.94
CA LEU A 13 0.11 -14.29 -7.22
C LEU A 13 -0.26 -14.50 -8.68
N GLU A 14 -1.52 -14.80 -8.99
CA GLU A 14 -2.00 -15.05 -10.36
C GLU A 14 -1.88 -13.80 -11.27
N ASN A 15 -1.84 -12.63 -10.66
CA ASN A 15 -1.59 -11.34 -11.31
C ASN A 15 -1.01 -10.35 -10.29
N PRO A 16 -0.35 -9.26 -10.75
CA PRO A 16 0.31 -8.31 -9.86
C PRO A 16 -0.62 -7.29 -9.21
N ILE A 17 -1.93 -7.32 -9.48
CA ILE A 17 -2.88 -6.28 -9.06
C ILE A 17 -3.32 -6.50 -7.62
N ILE A 18 -3.09 -5.50 -6.78
CA ILE A 18 -3.35 -5.51 -5.34
C ILE A 18 -4.16 -4.25 -4.97
N PRO A 19 -5.44 -4.32 -4.62
CA PRO A 19 -6.13 -3.19 -4.01
C PRO A 19 -5.40 -2.69 -2.76
N ALA A 20 -5.12 -1.37 -2.71
CA ALA A 20 -4.36 -0.74 -1.64
C ALA A 20 -5.18 -0.55 -0.37
N SER A 21 -4.54 -0.68 0.77
CA SER A 21 -5.14 -0.42 2.07
C SER A 21 -5.78 0.97 2.16
N GLY A 22 -6.96 1.02 2.75
CA GLY A 22 -7.75 2.24 2.94
C GLY A 22 -8.66 2.61 1.76
N THR A 23 -8.62 1.85 0.66
CA THR A 23 -9.46 2.06 -0.53
C THR A 23 -10.32 0.84 -0.91
N PHE A 24 -10.16 -0.26 -0.18
CA PHE A 24 -10.83 -1.53 -0.44
C PHE A 24 -11.50 -2.16 0.80
N GLY A 25 -11.59 -1.42 1.90
CA GLY A 25 -12.19 -1.90 3.15
C GLY A 25 -11.52 -3.17 3.67
N TYR A 26 -12.34 -4.16 3.97
CA TYR A 26 -11.94 -5.54 4.27
C TYR A 26 -12.25 -6.51 3.12
N GLY A 27 -12.63 -5.99 1.95
CA GLY A 27 -12.86 -6.75 0.71
C GLY A 27 -14.27 -7.29 0.55
N TYR A 28 -14.96 -7.67 1.61
CA TYR A 28 -16.30 -8.23 1.50
C TYR A 28 -17.33 -7.21 0.97
N GLU A 29 -17.11 -5.91 1.16
CA GLU A 29 -17.92 -4.85 0.59
C GLU A 29 -17.84 -4.83 -0.95
N PHE A 30 -16.65 -5.07 -1.50
CA PHE A 30 -16.43 -5.18 -2.94
C PHE A 30 -16.91 -6.54 -3.51
N ALA A 31 -16.91 -7.58 -2.69
CA ALA A 31 -17.42 -8.89 -3.09
C ALA A 31 -18.94 -8.88 -3.36
N GLU A 32 -19.68 -7.87 -2.88
CA GLU A 32 -21.08 -7.65 -3.25
C GLU A 32 -21.23 -7.16 -4.70
N LEU A 33 -20.16 -6.62 -5.31
CA LEU A 33 -20.20 -6.04 -6.64
C LEU A 33 -19.63 -6.98 -7.70
N TYR A 34 -18.58 -7.77 -7.37
CA TYR A 34 -17.94 -8.71 -8.27
C TYR A 34 -17.18 -9.80 -7.50
N ASP A 35 -16.79 -10.89 -8.18
CA ASP A 35 -15.94 -11.91 -7.58
C ASP A 35 -14.51 -11.38 -7.40
N ILE A 36 -14.17 -10.97 -6.17
CA ILE A 36 -12.85 -10.44 -5.82
C ILE A 36 -11.73 -11.48 -5.87
N ASN A 37 -12.05 -12.78 -6.05
CA ASN A 37 -11.03 -13.82 -6.25
C ASN A 37 -10.28 -13.71 -7.58
N CYS A 38 -10.68 -12.81 -8.49
CA CYS A 38 -9.88 -12.45 -9.66
C CYS A 38 -8.58 -11.71 -9.31
N LEU A 39 -8.49 -11.10 -8.14
CA LEU A 39 -7.31 -10.35 -7.67
C LEU A 39 -6.17 -11.30 -7.26
N GLY A 40 -4.92 -10.88 -7.38
CA GLY A 40 -3.77 -11.61 -6.85
C GLY A 40 -3.82 -11.74 -5.33
N THR A 41 -4.00 -10.63 -4.66
CA THR A 41 -4.28 -10.44 -3.23
C THR A 41 -4.83 -9.03 -3.04
N PHE A 42 -5.03 -8.59 -1.79
CA PHE A 42 -5.27 -7.17 -1.46
C PHE A 42 -4.77 -6.84 -0.06
N SER A 43 -4.48 -5.54 0.16
CA SER A 43 -4.11 -5.02 1.47
C SER A 43 -5.35 -4.45 2.14
N PHE A 44 -5.80 -5.07 3.23
CA PHE A 44 -6.99 -4.61 3.94
C PHE A 44 -6.73 -3.35 4.78
N LYS A 45 -7.80 -2.77 5.30
CA LYS A 45 -7.79 -1.54 6.08
C LYS A 45 -6.73 -1.54 7.18
N GLY A 46 -5.94 -0.45 7.25
CA GLY A 46 -4.90 -0.27 8.25
C GLY A 46 -5.43 -0.45 9.66
N THR A 47 -4.81 -1.39 10.40
CA THR A 47 -5.23 -1.86 11.71
C THR A 47 -4.28 -1.33 12.78
N THR A 48 -4.83 -0.80 13.87
CA THR A 48 -4.11 -0.35 15.07
C THR A 48 -4.42 -1.26 16.26
N LEU A 49 -3.62 -1.18 17.32
CA LEU A 49 -3.82 -1.98 18.53
C LEU A 49 -5.20 -1.71 19.14
N HIS A 50 -5.60 -0.45 19.25
CA HIS A 50 -6.88 -0.02 19.77
C HIS A 50 -7.78 0.55 18.67
N PRO A 51 -9.12 0.51 18.82
CA PRO A 51 -10.03 1.12 17.86
C PRO A 51 -9.82 2.63 17.75
N ARG A 52 -10.03 3.17 16.54
CA ARG A 52 -9.89 4.60 16.25
C ARG A 52 -11.09 5.12 15.45
N THR A 53 -11.64 6.25 15.86
CA THR A 53 -12.72 6.95 15.14
C THR A 53 -12.21 7.78 13.95
N GLY A 54 -10.89 7.98 13.88
CA GLY A 54 -10.26 8.86 12.89
C GLY A 54 -10.31 10.34 13.27
N ASN A 55 -9.90 11.18 12.32
CA ASN A 55 -9.82 12.64 12.51
C ASN A 55 -11.19 13.31 12.34
N ALA A 56 -11.28 14.56 12.80
CA ALA A 56 -12.47 15.41 12.61
C ALA A 56 -12.75 15.68 11.11
N GLN A 57 -14.03 15.90 10.79
CA GLN A 57 -14.48 16.28 9.44
C GLN A 57 -14.41 17.82 9.25
N PRO A 58 -14.26 18.28 7.98
CA PRO A 58 -14.03 17.50 6.75
C PRO A 58 -12.63 16.90 6.69
N ARG A 59 -12.53 15.63 6.29
CA ARG A 59 -11.26 14.88 6.24
C ARG A 59 -10.94 14.27 4.87
N ILE A 60 -11.78 14.58 3.88
CA ILE A 60 -11.59 14.24 2.46
C ILE A 60 -11.94 15.47 1.64
N ALA A 61 -11.18 15.76 0.59
CA ALA A 61 -11.46 16.83 -0.35
C ALA A 61 -10.94 16.45 -1.75
N GLU A 62 -11.68 16.85 -2.77
CA GLU A 62 -11.24 16.71 -4.16
C GLU A 62 -10.09 17.68 -4.47
N ALA A 63 -9.21 17.24 -5.36
CA ALA A 63 -8.11 18.05 -5.90
C ALA A 63 -7.97 17.78 -7.41
N PRO A 64 -7.44 18.73 -8.20
CA PRO A 64 -7.14 18.47 -9.61
C PRO A 64 -6.23 17.24 -9.75
N GLY A 65 -6.69 16.24 -10.51
CA GLY A 65 -5.96 15.00 -10.73
C GLY A 65 -5.93 14.04 -9.53
N GLY A 66 -6.81 14.21 -8.53
CA GLY A 66 -6.86 13.28 -7.40
C GLY A 66 -7.70 13.77 -6.23
N MET A 67 -7.31 13.33 -5.03
CA MET A 67 -7.98 13.69 -3.79
C MET A 67 -6.99 13.92 -2.65
N LEU A 68 -7.40 14.71 -1.66
CA LEU A 68 -6.74 14.86 -0.37
C LEU A 68 -7.50 14.11 0.70
N ASN A 69 -6.80 13.39 1.56
CA ASN A 69 -7.41 12.76 2.72
C ASN A 69 -6.57 12.94 3.99
N ALA A 70 -7.28 13.05 5.10
CA ALA A 70 -6.74 13.03 6.45
C ALA A 70 -7.66 12.18 7.34
N VAL A 71 -7.95 10.94 6.92
CA VAL A 71 -8.91 10.04 7.61
C VAL A 71 -8.46 9.71 9.03
N GLY A 72 -7.16 9.57 9.30
CA GLY A 72 -6.63 9.39 10.65
C GLY A 72 -6.75 7.95 11.17
N LEU A 73 -6.53 6.96 10.32
CA LEU A 73 -6.51 5.53 10.67
C LEU A 73 -7.81 5.04 11.32
N GLN A 74 -8.97 5.49 10.87
CA GLN A 74 -10.24 4.95 11.37
C GLN A 74 -10.30 3.44 11.13
N ASN A 75 -10.39 2.66 12.22
CA ASN A 75 -10.46 1.20 12.18
C ASN A 75 -10.98 0.65 13.52
N PRO A 76 -11.50 -0.59 13.57
CA PRO A 76 -12.10 -1.16 14.78
C PRO A 76 -11.09 -1.72 15.80
N GLY A 77 -9.77 -1.67 15.50
CA GLY A 77 -8.74 -2.29 16.34
C GLY A 77 -8.50 -3.76 16.00
N VAL A 78 -7.31 -4.27 16.35
CA VAL A 78 -6.86 -5.61 15.95
C VAL A 78 -7.76 -6.73 16.48
N ASP A 79 -8.32 -6.60 17.68
CA ASP A 79 -9.19 -7.62 18.26
C ASP A 79 -10.47 -7.81 17.44
N ALA A 80 -11.14 -6.71 17.06
CA ALA A 80 -12.32 -6.76 16.21
C ALA A 80 -11.99 -7.19 14.78
N VAL A 81 -10.82 -6.82 14.24
CA VAL A 81 -10.38 -7.31 12.93
C VAL A 81 -10.27 -8.82 12.93
N ILE A 82 -9.67 -9.42 13.96
CA ILE A 82 -9.49 -10.87 14.06
C ILE A 82 -10.83 -11.58 14.33
N ALA A 83 -11.65 -11.04 15.23
CA ALA A 83 -12.88 -11.70 15.67
C ALA A 83 -14.04 -11.55 14.68
N GLU A 84 -14.10 -10.45 13.92
CA GLU A 84 -15.26 -10.10 13.10
C GLU A 84 -14.92 -9.95 11.61
N GLU A 85 -13.87 -9.17 11.27
CA GLU A 85 -13.63 -8.79 9.89
C GLU A 85 -12.99 -9.92 9.07
N LEU A 86 -11.97 -10.59 9.60
CA LEU A 86 -11.34 -11.74 8.93
C LEU A 86 -12.32 -12.91 8.70
N PRO A 87 -13.20 -13.29 9.65
CA PRO A 87 -14.22 -14.30 9.38
C PRO A 87 -15.24 -13.92 8.30
N LYS A 88 -15.62 -12.64 8.18
CA LYS A 88 -16.46 -12.17 7.06
C LYS A 88 -15.74 -12.28 5.73
N LEU A 89 -14.49 -11.82 5.69
CA LEU A 89 -13.64 -11.90 4.51
C LEU A 89 -13.42 -13.35 4.04
N GLN A 90 -13.17 -14.27 4.95
CA GLN A 90 -12.91 -15.69 4.64
C GLN A 90 -14.06 -16.36 3.87
N ARG A 91 -15.29 -15.83 3.98
CA ARG A 91 -16.47 -16.36 3.26
C ARG A 91 -16.45 -16.00 1.78
N VAL A 92 -15.76 -14.93 1.39
CA VAL A 92 -15.81 -14.36 0.04
C VAL A 92 -14.46 -14.37 -0.68
N PHE A 93 -13.34 -14.45 0.05
CA PHE A 93 -11.99 -14.45 -0.52
C PHE A 93 -11.18 -15.65 -0.03
N ARG A 94 -10.65 -16.43 -0.97
CA ARG A 94 -10.02 -17.74 -0.71
C ARG A 94 -8.50 -17.70 -0.61
N LYS A 95 -7.90 -16.56 -1.00
CA LYS A 95 -6.44 -16.37 -1.06
C LYS A 95 -5.94 -15.68 0.20
N PRO A 96 -4.65 -15.83 0.54
CA PRO A 96 -4.03 -15.04 1.61
C PRO A 96 -4.12 -13.54 1.31
N VAL A 97 -4.35 -12.74 2.35
CA VAL A 97 -4.41 -11.28 2.27
C VAL A 97 -3.22 -10.61 2.94
N MET A 98 -2.99 -9.37 2.59
CA MET A 98 -1.99 -8.51 3.20
C MET A 98 -2.63 -7.71 4.34
N ALA A 99 -2.09 -7.84 5.54
CA ALA A 99 -2.55 -7.10 6.71
C ALA A 99 -1.81 -5.78 6.81
N ASN A 100 -2.48 -4.65 6.55
CA ASN A 100 -1.88 -3.35 6.78
C ASN A 100 -1.90 -3.02 8.28
N VAL A 101 -0.72 -2.77 8.84
CA VAL A 101 -0.52 -2.50 10.26
C VAL A 101 -0.02 -1.08 10.46
N SER A 102 -0.63 -0.37 11.39
CA SER A 102 -0.22 0.96 11.83
C SER A 102 -0.13 1.03 13.35
N GLY A 103 0.80 1.81 13.88
CA GLY A 103 1.00 1.99 15.31
C GLY A 103 1.59 3.36 15.62
N PHE A 104 1.65 3.70 16.91
CA PHE A 104 2.20 4.97 17.42
C PHE A 104 3.46 4.76 18.25
N SER A 105 3.80 3.51 18.54
CA SER A 105 5.06 3.09 19.14
C SER A 105 5.52 1.76 18.52
N ILE A 106 6.80 1.41 18.71
CA ILE A 106 7.36 0.13 18.24
C ILE A 106 6.59 -1.04 18.86
N GLU A 107 6.23 -0.93 20.14
CA GLU A 107 5.51 -1.95 20.89
C GLU A 107 4.12 -2.20 20.29
N GLU A 108 3.40 -1.14 19.88
CA GLU A 108 2.11 -1.27 19.20
C GLU A 108 2.24 -1.99 17.85
N TYR A 109 3.23 -1.64 17.02
CA TYR A 109 3.48 -2.34 15.77
C TYR A 109 3.75 -3.83 16.01
N VAL A 110 4.64 -4.14 16.95
CA VAL A 110 5.01 -5.52 17.30
C VAL A 110 3.78 -6.30 17.78
N GLU A 111 2.99 -5.74 18.68
CA GLU A 111 1.84 -6.44 19.25
C GLU A 111 0.75 -6.71 18.19
N VAL A 112 0.43 -5.73 17.34
CA VAL A 112 -0.53 -5.91 16.25
C VAL A 112 -0.03 -6.96 15.25
N CYS A 113 1.25 -6.89 14.87
CA CYS A 113 1.84 -7.87 13.96
C CYS A 113 1.81 -9.28 14.54
N ARG A 114 2.14 -9.47 15.82
CA ARG A 114 2.08 -10.79 16.50
C ARG A 114 0.68 -11.39 16.48
N ARG A 115 -0.35 -10.58 16.76
CA ARG A 115 -1.75 -11.06 16.73
C ARG A 115 -2.19 -11.46 15.32
N LEU A 116 -1.76 -10.75 14.30
CA LEU A 116 -2.09 -11.05 12.91
C LEU A 116 -1.22 -12.17 12.31
N ASP A 117 -0.02 -12.39 12.86
CA ASP A 117 0.91 -13.42 12.40
C ASP A 117 0.33 -14.84 12.52
N VAL A 118 -0.46 -15.10 13.55
CA VAL A 118 -1.10 -16.41 13.78
C VAL A 118 -2.38 -16.61 12.97
N CYS A 119 -2.90 -15.58 12.29
CA CYS A 119 -4.12 -15.67 11.50
C CYS A 119 -3.85 -16.36 10.16
N GLY A 120 -4.48 -17.51 9.91
CA GLY A 120 -4.23 -18.35 8.72
C GLY A 120 -4.51 -17.65 7.39
N GLN A 121 -5.47 -16.70 7.35
CA GLN A 121 -5.82 -15.95 6.15
C GLN A 121 -4.83 -14.83 5.82
N VAL A 122 -4.04 -14.36 6.79
CA VAL A 122 -3.01 -13.36 6.60
C VAL A 122 -1.77 -14.01 5.98
N GLY A 123 -1.35 -13.53 4.81
CA GLY A 123 -0.17 -14.00 4.08
C GLY A 123 1.07 -13.14 4.29
N TRP A 124 0.86 -11.83 4.47
CA TRP A 124 1.90 -10.82 4.63
C TRP A 124 1.48 -9.75 5.64
N LEU A 125 2.46 -9.13 6.28
CA LEU A 125 2.28 -7.99 7.19
C LEU A 125 2.82 -6.74 6.51
N GLU A 126 1.95 -5.82 6.10
CA GLU A 126 2.34 -4.53 5.53
C GLU A 126 2.42 -3.48 6.64
N VAL A 127 3.63 -3.20 7.09
CA VAL A 127 3.92 -2.26 8.18
C VAL A 127 3.95 -0.83 7.64
N ASN A 128 2.92 -0.06 7.93
CA ASN A 128 2.76 1.30 7.46
C ASN A 128 3.46 2.29 8.40
N ILE A 129 4.72 2.63 8.09
CA ILE A 129 5.53 3.60 8.85
C ILE A 129 5.30 5.06 8.41
N SER A 130 4.39 5.29 7.46
CA SER A 130 4.18 6.61 6.83
C SER A 130 3.27 7.53 7.63
N CYS A 131 2.74 7.12 8.80
CA CYS A 131 1.76 7.91 9.52
C CYS A 131 2.41 9.15 10.17
N PRO A 132 2.04 10.38 9.76
CA PRO A 132 2.70 11.61 10.23
C PRO A 132 2.26 12.06 11.63
N ASN A 133 1.37 11.32 12.30
CA ASN A 133 0.67 11.79 13.51
C ASN A 133 1.15 11.09 14.77
N VAL A 134 2.32 11.48 15.26
CA VAL A 134 2.66 11.30 16.65
C VAL A 134 2.39 12.63 17.36
N HIS A 135 1.20 12.79 17.95
CA HIS A 135 0.96 13.85 18.90
C HIS A 135 1.88 13.63 20.12
N GLY A 136 2.86 14.52 20.29
CA GLY A 136 3.78 14.47 21.43
C GLY A 136 5.26 14.60 21.07
N GLY A 137 5.60 15.08 19.85
CA GLY A 137 7.01 15.38 19.49
C GLY A 137 7.84 14.18 19.07
N GLY A 138 7.20 13.02 18.78
CA GLY A 138 7.87 11.86 18.23
C GLY A 138 8.09 12.00 16.70
N MET A 139 9.28 11.60 16.25
CA MET A 139 9.58 11.53 14.81
C MET A 139 8.65 10.52 14.14
N SER A 140 8.16 10.86 12.93
CA SER A 140 7.49 9.88 12.07
C SER A 140 8.50 8.77 11.74
N PHE A 141 8.17 7.52 12.04
CA PHE A 141 9.05 6.37 11.78
C PHE A 141 9.50 6.29 10.31
N GLY A 142 8.69 6.78 9.38
CA GLY A 142 8.99 6.74 7.95
C GLY A 142 9.82 7.90 7.41
N THR A 143 10.28 8.83 8.23
CA THR A 143 11.06 10.00 7.79
C THR A 143 12.54 9.95 8.19
N ASP A 144 12.92 9.04 9.07
CA ASP A 144 14.28 8.81 9.50
C ASP A 144 14.68 7.33 9.28
N PRO A 145 15.81 7.05 8.57
CA PRO A 145 16.25 5.68 8.29
C PRO A 145 16.46 4.83 9.55
N LYS A 146 16.97 5.42 10.64
CA LYS A 146 17.21 4.69 11.90
C LYS A 146 15.91 4.29 12.59
N ALA A 147 14.92 5.19 12.59
CA ALA A 147 13.61 4.92 13.14
C ALA A 147 12.86 3.85 12.30
N ALA A 148 12.94 3.91 10.97
CA ALA A 148 12.39 2.92 10.07
C ALA A 148 13.02 1.53 10.30
N ALA A 149 14.35 1.47 10.40
CA ALA A 149 15.08 0.23 10.71
C ALA A 149 14.70 -0.35 12.08
N ALA A 150 14.54 0.49 13.10
CA ALA A 150 14.19 0.04 14.45
C ALA A 150 12.81 -0.64 14.48
N VAL A 151 11.78 -0.03 13.88
CA VAL A 151 10.44 -0.64 13.75
C VAL A 151 10.51 -1.93 12.94
N THR A 152 11.18 -1.91 11.78
CA THR A 152 11.31 -3.08 10.91
C THR A 152 11.93 -4.25 11.64
N ARG A 153 13.06 -4.05 12.30
CA ARG A 153 13.76 -5.10 13.05
C ARG A 153 12.89 -5.66 14.18
N ALA A 154 12.29 -4.77 14.99
CA ALA A 154 11.46 -5.21 16.10
C ALA A 154 10.27 -6.06 15.65
N VAL A 155 9.65 -5.71 14.53
CA VAL A 155 8.56 -6.52 13.94
C VAL A 155 9.11 -7.83 13.39
N LYS A 156 10.21 -7.81 12.61
CA LYS A 156 10.82 -9.03 12.04
C LYS A 156 11.23 -10.04 13.12
N ASP A 157 11.79 -9.57 14.22
CA ASP A 157 12.20 -10.45 15.33
C ASP A 157 11.00 -11.10 16.06
N ALA A 158 9.79 -10.56 15.85
CA ALA A 158 8.59 -10.95 16.57
C ALA A 158 7.62 -11.85 15.78
N VAL A 159 7.78 -11.98 14.45
CA VAL A 159 6.83 -12.65 13.56
C VAL A 159 7.51 -13.61 12.59
N GLN A 160 6.71 -14.54 12.01
CA GLN A 160 7.19 -15.51 11.03
C GLN A 160 6.76 -15.16 9.59
N LYS A 161 5.65 -14.43 9.44
CA LYS A 161 5.17 -14.03 8.11
C LYS A 161 6.09 -12.98 7.48
N PRO A 162 6.13 -12.91 6.14
CA PRO A 162 6.85 -11.85 5.44
C PRO A 162 6.38 -10.46 5.87
N VAL A 163 7.35 -9.59 6.13
CA VAL A 163 7.15 -8.18 6.52
C VAL A 163 7.46 -7.28 5.33
N ILE A 164 6.46 -6.54 4.89
CA ILE A 164 6.53 -5.53 3.84
C ILE A 164 6.49 -4.16 4.53
N VAL A 165 7.45 -3.28 4.26
CA VAL A 165 7.45 -1.94 4.88
C VAL A 165 6.92 -0.91 3.90
N LYS A 166 5.81 -0.23 4.27
CA LYS A 166 5.18 0.80 3.43
C LYS A 166 5.79 2.17 3.68
N LEU A 167 6.44 2.70 2.62
CA LEU A 167 7.28 3.88 2.68
C LEU A 167 6.51 5.18 2.37
N SER A 168 6.93 6.27 3.01
CA SER A 168 6.42 7.62 2.76
C SER A 168 7.18 8.29 1.62
N PRO A 169 6.49 9.01 0.70
CA PRO A 169 7.16 9.86 -0.28
C PRO A 169 7.66 11.19 0.29
N ASN A 170 7.27 11.53 1.52
CA ASN A 170 7.52 12.84 2.12
C ASN A 170 8.88 12.88 2.83
N VAL A 171 9.91 12.49 2.10
CA VAL A 171 11.31 12.35 2.56
C VAL A 171 12.28 12.91 1.52
N THR A 172 13.48 13.24 1.92
CA THR A 172 14.53 13.70 1.01
C THR A 172 15.06 12.56 0.13
N SER A 173 15.28 11.39 0.72
CA SER A 173 15.77 10.18 0.03
C SER A 173 14.94 8.96 0.47
N ILE A 174 14.05 8.50 -0.40
CA ILE A 174 13.27 7.28 -0.15
C ILE A 174 14.16 6.03 -0.25
N ALA A 175 15.20 6.09 -1.07
CA ALA A 175 16.18 5.03 -1.23
C ALA A 175 16.93 4.72 0.08
N ASP A 176 17.27 5.74 0.88
CA ASP A 176 17.95 5.55 2.16
C ASP A 176 17.04 4.90 3.20
N ILE A 177 15.74 5.25 3.20
CA ILE A 177 14.75 4.58 4.05
C ILE A 177 14.59 3.12 3.62
N ALA A 178 14.49 2.86 2.31
CA ALA A 178 14.34 1.51 1.77
C ALA A 178 15.53 0.60 2.15
N ARG A 179 16.77 1.08 1.97
CA ARG A 179 17.99 0.35 2.39
C ARG A 179 17.98 0.04 3.88
N ALA A 180 17.63 1.03 4.71
CA ALA A 180 17.58 0.84 6.14
C ALA A 180 16.54 -0.22 6.57
N CYS A 181 15.41 -0.32 5.86
CA CYS A 181 14.42 -1.37 6.07
C CYS A 181 14.93 -2.75 5.60
N GLU A 182 15.58 -2.82 4.44
CA GLU A 182 16.22 -4.06 3.94
C GLU A 182 17.27 -4.57 4.90
N ASP A 183 18.22 -3.71 5.34
CA ASP A 183 19.26 -4.04 6.32
C ASP A 183 18.69 -4.47 7.69
N ALA A 184 17.48 -4.02 8.01
CA ALA A 184 16.74 -4.42 9.20
C ALA A 184 15.96 -5.72 9.03
N GLY A 185 15.96 -6.33 7.83
CA GLY A 185 15.37 -7.63 7.53
C GLY A 185 13.96 -7.58 6.93
N ALA A 186 13.53 -6.46 6.36
CA ALA A 186 12.28 -6.43 5.57
C ALA A 186 12.34 -7.46 4.43
N ASP A 187 11.22 -8.15 4.16
CA ASP A 187 11.13 -9.11 3.06
C ASP A 187 10.73 -8.43 1.73
N ALA A 188 10.11 -7.25 1.82
CA ALA A 188 9.79 -6.38 0.68
C ALA A 188 9.54 -4.94 1.17
N VAL A 189 9.45 -4.01 0.24
CA VAL A 189 8.96 -2.64 0.50
C VAL A 189 7.79 -2.30 -0.42
N SER A 190 6.84 -1.49 0.08
CA SER A 190 5.77 -0.92 -0.75
C SER A 190 5.87 0.60 -0.76
N LEU A 191 5.69 1.22 -1.92
CA LEU A 191 5.80 2.67 -2.10
C LEU A 191 5.04 3.13 -3.37
N ILE A 192 4.45 4.28 -3.35
CA ILE A 192 4.51 5.33 -2.33
C ILE A 192 3.18 5.46 -1.59
N ASN A 193 3.22 5.79 -0.30
CA ASN A 193 2.04 6.33 0.39
C ASN A 193 1.71 7.72 -0.19
N THR A 194 0.75 8.43 0.39
CA THR A 194 0.24 9.70 -0.14
C THR A 194 1.23 10.85 0.03
N VAL A 195 1.27 11.75 -0.95
CA VAL A 195 2.09 12.98 -0.94
C VAL A 195 1.38 14.05 -0.11
N LEU A 196 2.09 14.69 0.82
CA LEU A 196 1.50 15.74 1.66
C LEU A 196 1.08 16.94 0.81
N GLY A 197 -0.19 17.35 0.96
CA GLY A 197 -0.77 18.46 0.22
C GLY A 197 -1.76 19.28 1.05
N MET A 198 -2.22 20.39 0.49
CA MET A 198 -3.19 21.29 1.11
C MET A 198 -4.04 21.97 0.03
N ARG A 199 -5.31 22.27 0.36
CA ARG A 199 -6.15 23.18 -0.41
C ARG A 199 -6.85 24.17 0.52
N ILE A 200 -7.11 25.38 -0.01
CA ILE A 200 -7.79 26.47 0.68
C ILE A 200 -9.18 26.68 0.03
N ASP A 201 -10.21 26.75 0.85
CA ASP A 201 -11.53 27.24 0.46
C ASP A 201 -11.47 28.77 0.34
N LEU A 202 -11.62 29.28 -0.89
CA LEU A 202 -11.52 30.72 -1.15
C LEU A 202 -12.71 31.52 -0.56
N ARG A 203 -13.88 30.89 -0.41
CA ARG A 203 -15.07 31.55 0.17
C ARG A 203 -14.94 31.62 1.69
N GLY A 204 -14.58 30.50 2.31
CA GLY A 204 -14.40 30.42 3.76
C GLY A 204 -13.06 30.92 4.26
N LYS A 205 -12.10 31.20 3.36
CA LYS A 205 -10.71 31.63 3.65
C LYS A 205 -10.03 30.75 4.69
N LYS A 206 -10.23 29.42 4.56
CA LYS A 206 -9.74 28.41 5.50
C LYS A 206 -9.31 27.14 4.76
N PRO A 207 -8.50 26.25 5.40
CA PRO A 207 -8.20 24.95 4.85
C PRO A 207 -9.47 24.14 4.56
N LEU A 208 -9.47 23.36 3.45
CA LEU A 208 -10.57 22.45 3.12
C LEU A 208 -10.70 21.30 4.12
N LEU A 209 -9.58 20.81 4.65
CA LEU A 209 -9.56 19.73 5.64
C LEU A 209 -9.45 20.30 7.05
N ALA A 210 -10.11 19.67 8.02
CA ALA A 210 -10.02 20.01 9.44
C ALA A 210 -8.58 19.93 9.95
N ASN A 211 -7.79 18.95 9.48
CA ASN A 211 -6.37 18.77 9.78
C ASN A 211 -5.44 19.76 9.03
N LYS A 212 -5.99 20.70 8.26
CA LYS A 212 -5.28 21.64 7.38
C LYS A 212 -4.59 20.96 6.21
N THR A 213 -3.70 20.01 6.43
CA THR A 213 -3.03 19.19 5.43
C THR A 213 -3.62 17.80 5.34
N GLY A 214 -3.40 17.12 4.23
CA GLY A 214 -3.76 15.73 4.00
C GLY A 214 -2.88 15.08 2.96
N GLY A 215 -2.94 13.76 2.87
CA GLY A 215 -2.24 12.99 1.84
C GLY A 215 -2.95 13.10 0.51
N MET A 216 -2.25 13.50 -0.54
CA MET A 216 -2.73 13.51 -1.92
C MET A 216 -2.52 12.14 -2.56
N SER A 217 -3.55 11.63 -3.22
CA SER A 217 -3.54 10.43 -4.05
C SER A 217 -4.28 10.68 -5.37
N GLY A 218 -4.11 9.78 -6.34
CA GLY A 218 -4.71 9.89 -7.67
C GLY A 218 -3.69 10.13 -8.77
N PRO A 219 -4.12 10.30 -10.05
CA PRO A 219 -3.23 10.30 -11.21
C PRO A 219 -2.11 11.34 -11.17
N ALA A 220 -2.33 12.48 -10.52
CA ALA A 220 -1.33 13.55 -10.46
C ALA A 220 -0.03 13.16 -9.75
N ILE A 221 -0.04 12.10 -8.91
CA ILE A 221 1.18 11.62 -8.22
C ILE A 221 1.88 10.47 -8.95
N PHE A 222 1.32 9.95 -10.04
CA PHE A 222 1.88 8.79 -10.75
C PHE A 222 3.34 8.98 -11.20
N PRO A 223 3.74 10.09 -11.83
CA PRO A 223 5.15 10.29 -12.20
C PRO A 223 6.11 10.34 -11.00
N LEU A 224 5.61 10.76 -9.83
CA LEU A 224 6.40 10.72 -8.59
C LEU A 224 6.59 9.28 -8.11
N ALA A 225 5.53 8.46 -8.19
CA ALA A 225 5.59 7.05 -7.83
C ALA A 225 6.58 6.30 -8.72
N VAL A 226 6.52 6.46 -10.05
CA VAL A 226 7.46 5.84 -11.01
C VAL A 226 8.91 6.20 -10.68
N ARG A 227 9.20 7.50 -10.50
CA ARG A 227 10.55 7.96 -10.12
C ARG A 227 11.03 7.34 -8.80
N MET A 228 10.16 7.26 -7.79
CA MET A 228 10.55 6.72 -6.48
C MET A 228 10.75 5.20 -6.51
N VAL A 229 9.92 4.46 -7.25
CA VAL A 229 10.11 3.03 -7.50
C VAL A 229 11.45 2.79 -8.20
N TRP A 230 11.77 3.56 -9.24
CA TRP A 230 13.06 3.54 -9.91
C TRP A 230 14.23 3.69 -8.93
N GLN A 231 14.21 4.76 -8.12
CA GLN A 231 15.27 5.04 -7.15
C GLN A 231 15.44 3.92 -6.10
N VAL A 232 14.33 3.31 -5.66
CA VAL A 232 14.37 2.23 -4.69
C VAL A 232 14.89 0.94 -5.34
N TYR A 233 14.51 0.65 -6.59
CA TYR A 233 15.01 -0.52 -7.32
C TYR A 233 16.54 -0.51 -7.48
N GLU A 234 17.14 0.67 -7.71
CA GLU A 234 18.61 0.81 -7.72
C GLU A 234 19.25 0.59 -6.34
N ALA A 235 18.48 0.79 -5.28
CA ALA A 235 18.98 0.84 -3.91
C ALA A 235 18.89 -0.48 -3.13
N VAL A 236 17.88 -1.34 -3.43
CA VAL A 236 17.58 -2.58 -2.67
C VAL A 236 17.53 -3.80 -3.59
N ARG A 237 17.55 -5.01 -2.97
CA ARG A 237 17.45 -6.30 -3.69
C ARG A 237 16.17 -7.06 -3.37
N ILE A 238 15.44 -6.62 -2.34
CA ILE A 238 14.13 -7.20 -1.97
C ILE A 238 13.04 -6.73 -2.93
N PRO A 239 11.94 -7.50 -3.09
CA PRO A 239 10.81 -7.13 -3.94
C PRO A 239 10.21 -5.76 -3.60
N ILE A 240 9.72 -5.08 -4.62
CA ILE A 240 9.08 -3.77 -4.51
C ILE A 240 7.62 -3.90 -4.95
N ILE A 241 6.70 -3.36 -4.14
CA ILE A 241 5.32 -3.15 -4.55
C ILE A 241 5.16 -1.66 -4.88
N GLY A 242 4.93 -1.37 -6.17
CA GLY A 242 4.73 0.00 -6.64
C GLY A 242 3.29 0.47 -6.45
N MET A 243 3.07 1.71 -6.01
CA MET A 243 1.74 2.33 -5.93
C MET A 243 1.80 3.84 -6.05
N GLY A 244 0.67 4.42 -6.46
CA GLY A 244 0.48 5.86 -6.53
C GLY A 244 0.01 6.31 -7.90
N GLY A 245 -1.29 6.60 -8.03
CA GLY A 245 -1.89 7.17 -9.23
C GLY A 245 -2.23 6.18 -10.35
N VAL A 246 -2.07 4.89 -10.14
CA VAL A 246 -2.37 3.82 -11.12
C VAL A 246 -3.85 3.82 -11.51
N ARG A 247 -4.13 3.77 -12.83
CA ARG A 247 -5.47 3.75 -13.41
C ARG A 247 -5.63 2.79 -14.58
N THR A 248 -4.55 2.51 -15.31
CA THR A 248 -4.58 1.71 -16.54
C THR A 248 -3.61 0.54 -16.43
N ALA A 249 -3.76 -0.45 -17.29
CA ALA A 249 -2.82 -1.57 -17.37
C ALA A 249 -1.42 -1.12 -17.85
N GLU A 250 -1.36 -0.05 -18.65
CA GLU A 250 -0.10 0.60 -19.02
C GLU A 250 0.63 1.17 -17.80
N ASP A 251 -0.08 1.81 -16.85
CA ASP A 251 0.53 2.29 -15.60
C ASP A 251 1.12 1.13 -14.78
N VAL A 252 0.47 -0.04 -14.79
CA VAL A 252 1.00 -1.24 -14.15
C VAL A 252 2.32 -1.68 -14.78
N LEU A 253 2.36 -1.76 -16.12
CA LEU A 253 3.59 -2.13 -16.85
C LEU A 253 4.71 -1.10 -16.62
N GLU A 254 4.38 0.19 -16.57
CA GLU A 254 5.35 1.25 -16.34
C GLU A 254 6.00 1.13 -14.95
N LEU A 255 5.22 0.89 -13.89
CA LEU A 255 5.77 0.63 -12.55
C LEU A 255 6.62 -0.65 -12.51
N MET A 256 6.22 -1.71 -13.22
CA MET A 256 7.02 -2.95 -13.28
C MET A 256 8.33 -2.72 -14.05
N LEU A 257 8.31 -2.00 -15.16
CA LEU A 257 9.52 -1.58 -15.88
C LEU A 257 10.45 -0.71 -15.01
N ALA A 258 9.89 0.11 -14.11
CA ALA A 258 10.66 0.89 -13.14
C ALA A 258 11.22 0.04 -11.99
N GLY A 259 10.77 -1.22 -11.82
CA GLY A 259 11.31 -2.16 -10.82
C GLY A 259 10.30 -2.76 -9.86
N ALA A 260 9.01 -2.46 -9.98
CA ALA A 260 7.99 -3.08 -9.13
C ALA A 260 7.76 -4.56 -9.51
N THR A 261 7.65 -5.43 -8.51
CA THR A 261 7.26 -6.84 -8.65
C THR A 261 5.74 -7.00 -8.69
N ALA A 262 5.03 -6.16 -7.95
CA ALA A 262 3.57 -6.10 -7.91
C ALA A 262 3.11 -4.65 -7.78
N VAL A 263 1.82 -4.38 -7.99
CA VAL A 263 1.29 -3.02 -8.06
C VAL A 263 0.06 -2.87 -7.19
N GLU A 264 0.11 -1.97 -6.20
CA GLU A 264 -1.07 -1.58 -5.43
C GLU A 264 -1.86 -0.46 -6.12
N VAL A 265 -3.18 -0.62 -6.15
CA VAL A 265 -4.14 0.31 -6.74
C VAL A 265 -4.98 0.95 -5.63
N GLY A 266 -4.85 2.27 -5.47
CA GLY A 266 -5.50 3.02 -4.39
C GLY A 266 -6.72 3.82 -4.84
N ALA A 267 -6.55 5.11 -5.09
CA ALA A 267 -7.63 6.06 -5.34
C ALA A 267 -8.56 5.69 -6.51
N ALA A 268 -8.10 4.90 -7.47
CA ALA A 268 -8.94 4.41 -8.56
C ALA A 268 -10.15 3.62 -8.06
N ASN A 269 -10.02 2.82 -6.98
CA ASN A 269 -11.13 2.06 -6.37
C ASN A 269 -12.22 2.96 -5.77
N LEU A 270 -11.90 4.22 -5.44
CA LEU A 270 -12.85 5.19 -4.90
C LEU A 270 -13.59 5.95 -6.02
N VAL A 271 -13.05 5.95 -7.23
CA VAL A 271 -13.66 6.53 -8.43
C VAL A 271 -14.52 5.49 -9.14
N ASP A 272 -13.98 4.29 -9.29
CA ASP A 272 -14.66 3.15 -9.90
C ASP A 272 -14.39 1.88 -9.08
N PRO A 273 -15.41 1.30 -8.44
CA PRO A 273 -15.24 0.10 -7.62
C PRO A 273 -14.80 -1.13 -8.42
N PHE A 274 -14.92 -1.10 -9.74
CA PHE A 274 -14.47 -2.16 -10.64
C PHE A 274 -13.04 -1.98 -11.16
N ALA A 275 -12.36 -0.89 -10.82
CA ALA A 275 -11.04 -0.54 -11.35
C ALA A 275 -10.02 -1.70 -11.30
N CYS A 276 -9.88 -2.37 -10.15
CA CYS A 276 -8.92 -3.48 -10.03
C CYS A 276 -9.31 -4.70 -10.87
N ARG A 277 -10.60 -5.05 -10.94
CA ARG A 277 -11.10 -6.13 -11.81
C ARG A 277 -10.80 -5.83 -13.28
N ASP A 278 -11.04 -4.60 -13.69
CA ASP A 278 -10.88 -4.19 -15.09
C ASP A 278 -9.39 -4.14 -15.48
N LEU A 279 -8.51 -3.72 -14.55
CA LEU A 279 -7.07 -3.83 -14.73
C LEU A 279 -6.61 -5.28 -14.91
N VAL A 280 -7.10 -6.23 -14.12
CA VAL A 280 -6.79 -7.66 -14.27
C VAL A 280 -7.22 -8.18 -15.65
N ASN A 281 -8.41 -7.78 -16.11
CA ASN A 281 -8.95 -8.19 -17.39
C ASN A 281 -8.21 -7.57 -18.59
N ASP A 282 -7.79 -6.31 -18.47
CA ASP A 282 -7.11 -5.58 -19.54
C ASP A 282 -5.63 -5.93 -19.68
N LEU A 283 -4.98 -6.31 -18.58
CA LEU A 283 -3.53 -6.52 -18.52
C LEU A 283 -3.01 -7.50 -19.60
N PRO A 284 -3.64 -8.67 -19.86
CA PRO A 284 -3.17 -9.57 -20.92
C PRO A 284 -3.19 -8.92 -22.31
N ARG A 285 -4.23 -8.18 -22.65
CA ARG A 285 -4.38 -7.49 -23.94
C ARG A 285 -3.31 -6.40 -24.12
N VAL A 286 -3.03 -5.64 -23.07
CA VAL A 286 -2.01 -4.59 -23.08
C VAL A 286 -0.61 -5.20 -23.16
N MET A 287 -0.35 -6.31 -22.48
CA MET A 287 0.91 -7.06 -22.61
C MET A 287 1.13 -7.54 -24.06
N GLU A 288 0.08 -8.09 -24.71
CA GLU A 288 0.17 -8.51 -26.12
C GLU A 288 0.48 -7.32 -27.04
N HIS A 289 -0.14 -6.15 -26.81
CA HIS A 289 0.12 -4.93 -27.57
C HIS A 289 1.59 -4.49 -27.49
N TYR A 290 2.21 -4.59 -26.31
CA TYR A 290 3.62 -4.24 -26.11
C TYR A 290 4.58 -5.43 -26.30
N HIS A 291 4.11 -6.57 -26.84
CA HIS A 291 4.89 -7.79 -27.08
C HIS A 291 5.55 -8.38 -25.82
N ILE A 292 4.94 -8.15 -24.65
CA ILE A 292 5.37 -8.69 -23.37
C ILE A 292 4.74 -10.07 -23.19
N LYS A 293 5.58 -11.11 -23.05
CA LYS A 293 5.10 -12.49 -22.88
C LYS A 293 4.95 -12.89 -21.42
N ASN A 294 5.80 -12.38 -20.56
CA ASN A 294 5.84 -12.69 -19.13
C ASN A 294 6.17 -11.43 -18.33
N LEU A 295 5.36 -11.11 -17.33
CA LEU A 295 5.58 -9.92 -16.50
C LEU A 295 6.91 -9.96 -15.74
N ASN A 296 7.37 -11.14 -15.33
CA ASN A 296 8.66 -11.26 -14.64
C ASN A 296 9.86 -10.83 -15.49
N ASP A 297 9.74 -10.89 -16.82
CA ASP A 297 10.84 -10.52 -17.74
C ASP A 297 11.02 -9.00 -17.85
N ILE A 298 10.01 -8.22 -17.43
CA ILE A 298 10.05 -6.75 -17.56
C ILE A 298 10.37 -6.02 -16.25
N ILE A 299 10.45 -6.74 -15.13
CA ILE A 299 10.73 -6.11 -13.83
C ILE A 299 12.12 -5.43 -13.88
N GLY A 300 12.13 -4.10 -13.73
CA GLY A 300 13.35 -3.29 -13.84
C GLY A 300 13.90 -3.18 -15.26
N GLY A 301 13.15 -3.60 -16.28
CA GLY A 301 13.63 -3.63 -17.66
C GLY A 301 14.05 -2.26 -18.20
N ALA A 302 13.47 -1.16 -17.71
CA ALA A 302 13.84 0.18 -18.12
C ALA A 302 15.24 0.62 -17.65
N HIS A 303 15.84 -0.06 -16.65
CA HIS A 303 17.21 0.23 -16.20
C HIS A 303 18.32 -0.30 -17.14
N HIS A 304 17.95 -1.06 -18.15
CA HIS A 304 18.89 -1.71 -19.08
C HIS A 304 18.76 -1.18 -20.50
N GLY A 305 17.94 -0.13 -20.72
CA GLY A 305 17.70 0.53 -22.02
C GLY A 305 18.71 1.60 -22.36
#